data_a90c1d0eca64ef00161ba35654090929
#
_entry.id   a90c1d0eca64ef00161ba35654090929
#
_cell.length_a   1.000
_cell.length_b   1.000
_cell.length_c   1.000
_cell.angle_alpha   90.00
_cell.angle_beta   90.00
_cell.angle_gamma   90.00
#
_symmetry.space_group_name_H-M   'P 1'
#
loop_
_entity.id
_entity.type
_entity.pdbx_description
1 polymer ?
#
loop_
_entity_poly.entity_id
_entity_poly.type
_entity_poly.pdbx_seq_one_letter_code
_entity_poly.pdbx_strand_id
1 'polypeptide(L)'
;MTRKIFSSILSVSVIVLLLCLISISGILYGYFGNVIKKELRTEADIMVQQIEDDDTYLQNMNAIDNRVTLVDADGKVLFDSQADPADMENHNGRQEIKEARADGDSTVTRYSDTLSTKTIYYAKALPDGKVLRIAQQQSMAVLLLKGVVAPFIAILVAIVILATILSRVIAKRIVEPINDLDLDDSEEEEPYHELAPLVTKIRQQNHRIQRQLEEMEREQKEFKEITNNMGEGFLLLDKNLEILSFNKAAIELLGYGDEEAPDSAFELNRSKSFRMAIEDALSGKHAQNLLETEGKCYSIMASPAFEADEVVGCVVIVVDVTEKEQRDRLRREFTSNVSHELKTPLTTIYGVSDMMAEGIVKPNDVKSFGKNIREESGRMIQLIDDIIQLSRLDENAPLDDELPVDLFDTAHDVIDRLRDHAKERGINLYLDGESSVITGSPALCDEIIYNLCENAIKYNKENVSVTITVHDLREGTELIVEDTGIGIPYEYRNRVFERFFRVDKSHSQVVDGTGLGLSIVKHAVARMGGTIEVDSVEGAGTKMIIRFPRK
;
A
#
# COMPACT_ATOMS: atom_id res chain seq x y z
N MET A 1 29.01 -26.45 -1.83
CA MET A 1 29.02 -27.32 -3.02
C MET A 1 30.28 -28.18 -3.08
N THR A 2 31.47 -27.65 -2.91
CA THR A 2 32.79 -28.32 -2.92
C THR A 2 32.89 -29.55 -2.02
N ARG A 3 32.40 -29.48 -0.74
CA ARG A 3 32.45 -30.61 0.20
C ARG A 3 31.64 -31.82 -0.28
N LYS A 4 30.51 -31.61 -0.95
CA LYS A 4 29.69 -32.70 -1.52
C LYS A 4 30.38 -33.34 -2.73
N ILE A 5 30.99 -32.54 -3.60
CA ILE A 5 31.74 -33.02 -4.77
C ILE A 5 32.95 -33.83 -4.33
N PHE A 6 33.72 -33.31 -3.38
CA PHE A 6 34.86 -34.05 -2.78
C PHE A 6 34.44 -35.40 -2.20
N SER A 7 33.40 -35.42 -1.35
CA SER A 7 32.88 -36.64 -0.76
C SER A 7 32.40 -37.66 -1.80
N SER A 8 31.76 -37.21 -2.87
CA SER A 8 31.28 -38.10 -3.95
C SER A 8 32.45 -38.72 -4.73
N ILE A 9 33.43 -37.90 -5.13
CA ILE A 9 34.63 -38.39 -5.84
C ILE A 9 35.38 -39.38 -4.98
N LEU A 10 35.62 -39.06 -3.70
CA LEU A 10 36.32 -39.93 -2.77
C LEU A 10 35.58 -41.25 -2.57
N SER A 11 34.26 -41.21 -2.35
CA SER A 11 33.43 -42.41 -2.15
C SER A 11 33.48 -43.36 -3.35
N VAL A 12 33.29 -42.81 -4.57
CA VAL A 12 33.35 -43.62 -5.80
C VAL A 12 34.73 -44.22 -5.97
N SER A 13 35.80 -43.45 -5.76
CA SER A 13 37.20 -43.92 -5.91
C SER A 13 37.53 -45.04 -4.91
N VAL A 14 37.08 -44.90 -3.65
CA VAL A 14 37.29 -45.95 -2.62
C VAL A 14 36.52 -47.21 -2.96
N ILE A 15 35.29 -47.12 -3.42
CA ILE A 15 34.50 -48.29 -3.82
C ILE A 15 35.16 -49.02 -4.99
N VAL A 16 35.58 -48.29 -6.03
CA VAL A 16 36.29 -48.90 -7.19
C VAL A 16 37.57 -49.58 -6.74
N LEU A 17 38.36 -48.93 -5.89
CA LEU A 17 39.61 -49.52 -5.34
C LEU A 17 39.34 -50.81 -4.58
N LEU A 18 38.32 -50.85 -3.72
CA LEU A 18 37.95 -52.06 -2.98
C LEU A 18 37.52 -53.18 -3.90
N LEU A 19 36.74 -52.91 -4.95
CA LEU A 19 36.34 -53.89 -5.93
C LEU A 19 37.56 -54.44 -6.70
N CYS A 20 38.48 -53.58 -7.09
CA CYS A 20 39.75 -53.99 -7.74
C CYS A 20 40.57 -54.88 -6.80
N LEU A 21 40.70 -54.51 -5.51
CA LEU A 21 41.45 -55.31 -4.54
C LEU A 21 40.87 -56.71 -4.39
N ILE A 22 39.55 -56.84 -4.22
CA ILE A 22 38.87 -58.13 -4.13
C ILE A 22 39.11 -58.96 -5.41
N SER A 23 38.98 -58.34 -6.56
CA SER A 23 39.15 -59.03 -7.84
C SER A 23 40.61 -59.52 -8.02
N ILE A 24 41.57 -58.62 -7.79
CA ILE A 24 43.01 -58.98 -7.91
C ILE A 24 43.39 -60.07 -6.88
N SER A 25 42.94 -59.96 -5.65
CA SER A 25 43.20 -60.98 -4.61
C SER A 25 42.64 -62.34 -5.03
N GLY A 26 41.43 -62.38 -5.60
CA GLY A 26 40.80 -63.59 -6.11
C GLY A 26 41.61 -64.22 -7.28
N ILE A 27 42.05 -63.42 -8.21
CA ILE A 27 42.87 -63.87 -9.35
C ILE A 27 44.22 -64.40 -8.88
N LEU A 28 44.91 -63.65 -8.02
CA LEU A 28 46.19 -64.07 -7.46
C LEU A 28 46.07 -65.38 -6.69
N TYR A 29 45.01 -65.49 -5.87
CA TYR A 29 44.74 -66.71 -5.13
C TYR A 29 44.61 -67.94 -6.04
N GLY A 30 43.83 -67.82 -7.11
CA GLY A 30 43.69 -68.88 -8.11
C GLY A 30 44.97 -69.21 -8.85
N TYR A 31 45.71 -68.14 -9.23
CA TYR A 31 46.99 -68.29 -9.94
C TYR A 31 48.01 -69.04 -9.11
N PHE A 32 48.28 -68.61 -7.87
CA PHE A 32 49.23 -69.27 -6.96
C PHE A 32 48.83 -70.72 -6.65
N GLY A 33 47.53 -70.98 -6.43
CA GLY A 33 47.04 -72.34 -6.25
C GLY A 33 47.35 -73.25 -7.42
N ASN A 34 47.25 -72.75 -8.63
CA ASN A 34 47.63 -73.55 -9.84
C ASN A 34 49.11 -73.70 -10.02
N VAL A 35 49.91 -72.70 -9.66
CA VAL A 35 51.40 -72.81 -9.69
C VAL A 35 51.87 -73.90 -8.73
N ILE A 36 51.39 -73.89 -7.49
CA ILE A 36 51.74 -74.92 -6.46
C ILE A 36 51.36 -76.33 -6.94
N LYS A 37 50.16 -76.52 -7.47
CA LYS A 37 49.74 -77.82 -8.01
C LYS A 37 50.66 -78.30 -9.12
N LYS A 38 51.10 -77.43 -10.03
CA LYS A 38 51.99 -77.72 -11.14
C LYS A 38 53.37 -78.07 -10.61
N GLU A 39 53.87 -77.34 -9.61
CA GLU A 39 55.17 -77.58 -8.98
C GLU A 39 55.21 -78.95 -8.24
N LEU A 40 54.17 -79.26 -7.43
CA LEU A 40 54.05 -80.55 -6.77
C LEU A 40 54.02 -81.75 -7.75
N ARG A 41 53.32 -81.55 -8.87
CA ARG A 41 53.25 -82.54 -9.94
C ARG A 41 54.65 -82.82 -10.52
N THR A 42 55.37 -81.72 -10.88
CA THR A 42 56.71 -81.83 -11.45
C THR A 42 57.70 -82.49 -10.48
N GLU A 43 57.63 -82.07 -9.21
CA GLU A 43 58.46 -82.68 -8.13
C GLU A 43 58.15 -84.16 -7.95
N ALA A 44 56.87 -84.55 -7.90
CA ALA A 44 56.44 -85.93 -7.81
C ALA A 44 56.91 -86.74 -9.04
N ASP A 45 56.84 -86.21 -10.25
CA ASP A 45 57.27 -86.87 -11.49
C ASP A 45 58.79 -87.18 -11.41
N ILE A 46 59.58 -86.20 -10.95
CA ILE A 46 61.03 -86.37 -10.77
C ILE A 46 61.32 -87.41 -9.67
N MET A 47 60.62 -87.31 -8.54
CA MET A 47 60.85 -88.28 -7.42
C MET A 47 60.44 -89.70 -7.76
N VAL A 48 59.33 -89.89 -8.50
CA VAL A 48 58.89 -91.23 -8.96
C VAL A 48 59.95 -91.87 -9.83
N GLN A 49 60.53 -91.10 -10.78
CA GLN A 49 61.57 -91.58 -11.67
C GLN A 49 62.87 -91.98 -10.87
N GLN A 50 63.22 -91.18 -9.87
CA GLN A 50 64.38 -91.46 -9.02
C GLN A 50 64.14 -92.66 -8.11
N ILE A 51 62.93 -92.88 -7.59
CA ILE A 51 62.52 -94.01 -6.78
C ILE A 51 62.55 -95.31 -7.60
N GLU A 52 62.16 -95.25 -8.86
CA GLU A 52 62.21 -96.35 -9.81
C GLU A 52 63.63 -96.79 -10.15
N ASP A 53 64.59 -95.83 -10.13
CA ASP A 53 66.03 -96.09 -10.38
C ASP A 53 66.82 -96.51 -9.15
N ASP A 54 66.45 -96.08 -7.90
CA ASP A 54 67.12 -96.38 -6.63
C ASP A 54 66.12 -96.44 -5.45
N ASP A 55 65.84 -97.63 -4.96
CA ASP A 55 64.94 -97.90 -3.81
C ASP A 55 65.41 -97.22 -2.47
N THR A 56 66.66 -96.76 -2.40
CA THR A 56 67.18 -96.05 -1.23
C THR A 56 67.14 -94.54 -1.33
N TYR A 57 66.64 -93.98 -2.50
CA TYR A 57 66.62 -92.58 -2.75
C TYR A 57 65.95 -91.75 -1.66
N LEU A 58 64.78 -92.16 -1.17
CA LEU A 58 64.04 -91.46 -0.12
C LEU A 58 64.73 -91.45 1.24
N GLN A 59 65.48 -92.51 1.56
CA GLN A 59 66.23 -92.61 2.84
C GLN A 59 67.45 -91.67 2.92
N ASN A 60 67.96 -91.27 1.72
CA ASN A 60 69.14 -90.43 1.61
C ASN A 60 68.72 -88.93 1.31
N MET A 61 67.49 -88.65 1.36
CA MET A 61 66.92 -87.35 1.02
C MET A 61 67.07 -86.38 2.20
N ASN A 62 67.93 -85.37 2.04
CA ASN A 62 68.13 -84.32 3.03
C ASN A 62 67.36 -83.10 2.68
N ALA A 63 66.53 -82.57 3.64
CA ALA A 63 65.82 -81.29 3.65
C ALA A 63 64.95 -81.03 2.44
N ILE A 64 63.71 -81.48 2.49
CA ILE A 64 62.68 -81.16 1.54
C ILE A 64 61.70 -80.17 2.22
N ASP A 65 61.38 -79.04 1.53
CA ASP A 65 60.41 -78.06 1.97
C ASP A 65 58.99 -78.64 2.06
N ASN A 66 58.69 -79.61 1.17
CA ASN A 66 57.42 -80.28 1.10
C ASN A 66 57.42 -81.57 1.88
N ARG A 67 56.30 -81.93 2.47
CA ARG A 67 56.18 -83.24 3.13
C ARG A 67 55.99 -84.32 2.10
N VAL A 68 56.88 -85.31 2.09
CA VAL A 68 56.87 -86.49 1.21
C VAL A 68 56.52 -87.72 1.97
N THR A 69 55.54 -88.48 1.48
CA THR A 69 55.07 -89.75 2.10
C THR A 69 55.03 -90.83 1.02
N LEU A 70 55.70 -92.01 1.27
CA LEU A 70 55.52 -93.18 0.39
C LEU A 70 54.64 -94.23 1.11
N VAL A 71 53.66 -94.69 0.38
CA VAL A 71 52.62 -95.59 0.86
C VAL A 71 52.66 -96.88 0.04
N ASP A 72 52.61 -98.04 0.66
CA ASP A 72 52.53 -99.34 -0.04
C ASP A 72 51.15 -99.64 -0.60
N ALA A 73 51.02 -100.77 -1.27
CA ALA A 73 49.77 -101.20 -1.91
C ALA A 73 48.62 -101.43 -0.90
N ASP A 74 48.90 -101.74 0.33
CA ASP A 74 47.93 -101.96 1.42
C ASP A 74 47.61 -100.65 2.21
N GLY A 75 48.28 -99.57 1.88
CA GLY A 75 48.06 -98.24 2.46
C GLY A 75 48.98 -98.01 3.71
N LYS A 76 49.93 -98.89 4.00
CA LYS A 76 50.88 -98.68 5.06
C LYS A 76 51.98 -97.68 4.62
N VAL A 77 52.30 -96.73 5.46
CA VAL A 77 53.34 -95.76 5.18
C VAL A 77 54.69 -96.44 5.25
N LEU A 78 55.48 -96.39 4.18
CA LEU A 78 56.83 -96.90 4.09
C LEU A 78 57.90 -95.85 4.45
N PHE A 79 57.59 -94.62 4.08
CA PHE A 79 58.46 -93.46 4.33
C PHE A 79 57.65 -92.22 4.53
N ASP A 80 58.06 -91.33 5.44
CA ASP A 80 57.53 -89.98 5.58
C ASP A 80 58.68 -89.02 5.98
N SER A 81 58.78 -87.86 5.31
CA SER A 81 59.87 -86.90 5.55
C SER A 81 59.79 -86.12 6.87
N GLN A 82 58.64 -86.13 7.56
CA GLN A 82 58.36 -85.29 8.73
C GLN A 82 57.92 -86.08 9.97
N ALA A 83 57.56 -87.36 9.84
CA ALA A 83 57.07 -88.17 10.88
C ALA A 83 57.60 -89.60 10.78
N ASP A 84 57.71 -90.35 11.91
CA ASP A 84 58.11 -91.74 11.87
C ASP A 84 56.97 -92.59 11.23
N PRO A 85 57.27 -93.33 10.18
CA PRO A 85 56.29 -94.23 9.53
C PRO A 85 55.65 -95.27 10.47
N ALA A 86 56.33 -95.63 11.55
CA ALA A 86 55.81 -96.61 12.53
C ALA A 86 54.64 -96.03 13.34
N ASP A 87 54.55 -94.70 13.56
CA ASP A 87 53.51 -94.01 14.32
C ASP A 87 52.34 -93.55 13.44
N MET A 88 52.37 -93.82 12.14
CA MET A 88 51.37 -93.35 11.21
C MET A 88 50.25 -94.35 10.96
N GLU A 89 49.04 -93.81 10.94
CA GLU A 89 47.84 -94.59 10.57
C GLU A 89 47.92 -95.03 9.13
N ASN A 90 47.17 -96.06 8.80
CA ASN A 90 47.00 -96.51 7.40
C ASN A 90 46.35 -95.45 6.52
N HIS A 91 47.03 -95.11 5.44
CA HIS A 91 46.64 -94.04 4.50
C HIS A 91 45.72 -94.51 3.35
N ASN A 92 45.29 -95.77 3.33
CA ASN A 92 44.43 -96.31 2.25
C ASN A 92 43.07 -95.63 2.20
N GLY A 93 42.62 -95.02 3.30
CA GLY A 93 41.40 -94.25 3.40
C GLY A 93 41.49 -92.82 2.80
N ARG A 94 42.69 -92.32 2.53
CA ARG A 94 42.93 -90.97 2.03
C ARG A 94 42.50 -90.81 0.56
N GLN A 95 41.74 -89.75 0.26
CA GLN A 95 41.15 -89.51 -1.03
C GLN A 95 42.21 -89.44 -2.14
N GLU A 96 43.29 -88.70 -1.91
CA GLU A 96 44.40 -88.53 -2.86
C GLU A 96 45.10 -89.85 -3.16
N ILE A 97 45.21 -90.78 -2.20
CA ILE A 97 45.80 -92.12 -2.41
C ILE A 97 44.86 -93.02 -3.21
N LYS A 98 43.57 -93.01 -2.92
CA LYS A 98 42.58 -93.79 -3.65
C LYS A 98 42.46 -93.35 -5.15
N GLU A 99 42.42 -92.04 -5.36
CA GLU A 99 42.30 -91.48 -6.71
C GLU A 99 43.58 -91.74 -7.51
N ALA A 100 44.76 -91.52 -6.93
CA ALA A 100 46.02 -91.79 -7.59
C ALA A 100 46.16 -93.25 -8.00
N ARG A 101 45.65 -94.20 -7.22
CA ARG A 101 45.63 -95.61 -7.64
C ARG A 101 44.66 -95.91 -8.78
N ALA A 102 43.58 -95.20 -8.88
CA ALA A 102 42.57 -95.39 -9.97
C ALA A 102 43.01 -94.73 -11.25
N ASP A 103 43.46 -93.48 -11.16
CA ASP A 103 43.63 -92.59 -12.32
C ASP A 103 45.15 -92.31 -12.64
N GLY A 104 46.07 -92.85 -11.81
CA GLY A 104 47.55 -92.68 -11.97
C GLY A 104 48.11 -91.51 -11.13
N ASP A 105 47.37 -90.40 -11.06
CA ASP A 105 47.69 -89.30 -10.15
C ASP A 105 46.42 -88.63 -9.61
N SER A 106 46.56 -87.87 -8.54
CA SER A 106 45.46 -87.09 -7.95
C SER A 106 45.96 -85.87 -7.22
N THR A 107 45.16 -84.80 -7.23
CA THR A 107 45.42 -83.58 -6.47
C THR A 107 44.25 -83.23 -5.58
N VAL A 108 44.39 -83.31 -4.30
CA VAL A 108 43.38 -83.02 -3.30
C VAL A 108 43.80 -81.85 -2.43
N THR A 109 42.89 -80.90 -2.20
CA THR A 109 43.15 -79.75 -1.30
C THR A 109 42.29 -79.91 -0.05
N ARG A 110 42.91 -79.94 1.12
CA ARG A 110 42.19 -80.01 2.43
C ARG A 110 42.47 -78.74 3.23
N TYR A 111 41.44 -78.24 3.89
CA TYR A 111 41.56 -77.17 4.87
C TYR A 111 41.75 -77.72 6.27
N SER A 112 42.76 -77.24 6.97
CA SER A 112 42.92 -77.53 8.35
C SER A 112 42.28 -76.47 9.22
N ASP A 113 41.17 -76.78 9.88
CA ASP A 113 40.45 -75.82 10.74
C ASP A 113 41.30 -75.38 11.94
N THR A 114 42.25 -76.21 12.39
CA THR A 114 43.12 -75.92 13.54
C THR A 114 44.28 -74.97 13.21
N LEU A 115 44.76 -74.94 11.98
CA LEU A 115 45.89 -74.12 11.54
C LEU A 115 45.55 -73.03 10.57
N SER A 116 44.25 -72.87 10.20
CA SER A 116 43.79 -71.93 9.20
C SER A 116 44.62 -71.96 7.89
N THR A 117 45.13 -73.10 7.54
CA THR A 117 45.95 -73.31 6.37
C THR A 117 45.34 -74.38 5.47
N LYS A 118 45.40 -74.13 4.15
CA LYS A 118 45.09 -75.14 3.12
C LYS A 118 46.36 -75.91 2.82
N THR A 119 46.25 -77.24 2.83
CA THR A 119 47.32 -78.12 2.40
C THR A 119 46.89 -78.77 1.08
N ILE A 120 47.73 -78.61 0.08
CA ILE A 120 47.58 -79.27 -1.22
C ILE A 120 48.33 -80.56 -1.19
N TYR A 121 47.64 -81.66 -1.43
CA TYR A 121 48.17 -82.97 -1.53
C TYR A 121 48.18 -83.40 -2.98
N TYR A 122 49.37 -83.80 -3.47
CA TYR A 122 49.51 -84.46 -4.74
C TYR A 122 49.97 -85.87 -4.52
N ALA A 123 49.32 -86.85 -5.14
CA ALA A 123 49.63 -88.22 -5.06
C ALA A 123 49.84 -88.83 -6.45
N LYS A 124 50.84 -89.65 -6.64
CA LYS A 124 51.13 -90.35 -7.88
C LYS A 124 51.40 -91.82 -7.61
N ALA A 125 50.76 -92.62 -8.42
CA ALA A 125 50.97 -94.09 -8.34
C ALA A 125 52.27 -94.48 -9.05
N LEU A 126 53.02 -95.43 -8.40
CA LEU A 126 54.17 -96.08 -9.00
C LEU A 126 53.78 -97.42 -9.65
N PRO A 127 54.56 -97.93 -10.61
CA PRO A 127 54.24 -99.18 -11.34
C PRO A 127 54.17 -100.41 -10.43
N ASP A 128 54.84 -100.39 -9.27
CA ASP A 128 54.87 -101.43 -8.25
C ASP A 128 53.70 -101.42 -7.28
N GLY A 129 52.69 -100.54 -7.50
CA GLY A 129 51.49 -100.39 -6.70
C GLY A 129 51.64 -99.48 -5.46
N LYS A 130 52.82 -98.94 -5.22
CA LYS A 130 53.06 -97.93 -4.20
C LYS A 130 52.50 -96.59 -4.65
N VAL A 131 52.26 -95.66 -3.78
CA VAL A 131 51.81 -94.28 -4.05
C VAL A 131 52.74 -93.27 -3.35
N LEU A 132 53.36 -92.41 -4.11
CA LEU A 132 54.08 -91.23 -3.58
C LEU A 132 53.08 -90.08 -3.38
N ARG A 133 53.06 -89.48 -2.20
CA ARG A 133 52.30 -88.36 -1.81
C ARG A 133 53.21 -87.20 -1.39
N ILE A 134 53.02 -86.04 -1.98
CA ILE A 134 53.68 -84.77 -1.62
C ILE A 134 52.62 -83.82 -1.10
N ALA A 135 52.92 -83.15 0.02
CA ALA A 135 52.01 -82.18 0.63
C ALA A 135 52.72 -80.85 0.89
N GLN A 136 52.08 -79.78 0.47
CA GLN A 136 52.58 -78.42 0.64
C GLN A 136 51.53 -77.57 1.36
N GLN A 137 51.90 -76.84 2.40
CA GLN A 137 51.06 -75.92 3.10
C GLN A 137 51.01 -74.58 2.32
N GLN A 138 49.85 -74.17 1.95
CA GLN A 138 49.63 -72.88 1.32
C GLN A 138 49.48 -71.81 2.38
N SER A 139 50.51 -71.19 2.89
CA SER A 139 50.48 -70.08 3.84
C SER A 139 50.20 -68.74 3.07
N MET A 140 48.99 -68.62 2.56
CA MET A 140 48.58 -67.48 1.74
C MET A 140 48.52 -66.14 2.50
N ALA A 141 48.26 -66.18 3.82
CA ALA A 141 48.06 -64.96 4.60
C ALA A 141 49.33 -64.07 4.68
N VAL A 142 50.54 -64.70 4.73
CA VAL A 142 51.79 -63.92 4.81
C VAL A 142 52.21 -63.34 3.48
N LEU A 143 51.96 -64.04 2.35
CA LEU A 143 52.24 -63.51 0.99
C LEU A 143 51.32 -62.37 0.61
N LEU A 144 50.01 -62.43 0.95
CA LEU A 144 49.05 -61.38 0.76
C LEU A 144 49.39 -60.17 1.65
N LEU A 145 49.78 -60.37 2.88
CA LEU A 145 50.07 -59.27 3.81
C LEU A 145 51.26 -58.41 3.34
N LYS A 146 52.32 -58.99 2.91
CA LYS A 146 53.54 -58.27 2.48
C LYS A 146 53.52 -57.77 1.06
N GLY A 147 52.87 -58.49 0.14
CA GLY A 147 52.92 -58.17 -1.31
C GLY A 147 51.84 -57.25 -1.77
N VAL A 148 50.65 -57.25 -1.14
CA VAL A 148 49.45 -56.55 -1.65
C VAL A 148 49.03 -55.36 -0.77
N VAL A 149 49.14 -55.47 0.53
CA VAL A 149 48.64 -54.43 1.45
C VAL A 149 49.44 -53.13 1.34
N ALA A 150 50.77 -53.18 1.27
CA ALA A 150 51.61 -51.98 1.18
C ALA A 150 51.35 -51.13 -0.11
N PRO A 151 51.35 -51.71 -1.30
CA PRO A 151 50.99 -50.96 -2.52
C PRO A 151 49.55 -50.47 -2.51
N PHE A 152 48.58 -51.21 -1.88
CA PHE A 152 47.21 -50.78 -1.74
C PHE A 152 47.09 -49.50 -0.90
N ILE A 153 47.77 -49.44 0.25
CA ILE A 153 47.80 -48.25 1.11
C ILE A 153 48.41 -47.05 0.31
N ALA A 154 49.47 -47.28 -0.43
CA ALA A 154 50.10 -46.24 -1.24
C ALA A 154 49.15 -45.68 -2.31
N ILE A 155 48.39 -46.54 -2.99
CA ILE A 155 47.39 -46.16 -3.97
C ILE A 155 46.23 -45.39 -3.31
N LEU A 156 45.74 -45.84 -2.16
CA LEU A 156 44.71 -45.17 -1.40
C LEU A 156 45.11 -43.72 -1.02
N VAL A 157 46.34 -43.56 -0.51
CA VAL A 157 46.88 -42.23 -0.18
C VAL A 157 46.99 -41.37 -1.43
N ALA A 158 47.46 -41.92 -2.53
CA ALA A 158 47.55 -41.20 -3.81
C ALA A 158 46.17 -40.73 -4.34
N ILE A 159 45.13 -41.58 -4.20
CA ILE A 159 43.74 -41.23 -4.55
C ILE A 159 43.22 -40.10 -3.67
N VAL A 160 43.44 -40.13 -2.36
CA VAL A 160 43.02 -39.06 -1.43
C VAL A 160 43.69 -37.73 -1.78
N ILE A 161 45.01 -37.79 -2.08
CA ILE A 161 45.75 -36.59 -2.53
C ILE A 161 45.18 -36.06 -3.85
N LEU A 162 44.97 -36.93 -4.83
CA LEU A 162 44.42 -36.55 -6.13
C LEU A 162 43.00 -35.98 -6.03
N ALA A 163 42.15 -36.62 -5.21
CA ALA A 163 40.79 -36.14 -4.97
C ALA A 163 40.80 -34.76 -4.28
N THR A 164 41.74 -34.52 -3.37
CA THR A 164 41.89 -33.20 -2.71
C THR A 164 42.34 -32.13 -3.70
N ILE A 165 43.31 -32.45 -4.56
CA ILE A 165 43.78 -31.52 -5.63
C ILE A 165 42.63 -31.22 -6.59
N LEU A 166 41.97 -32.26 -7.09
CA LEU A 166 40.87 -32.12 -8.05
C LEU A 166 39.70 -31.29 -7.45
N SER A 167 39.36 -31.56 -6.20
CA SER A 167 38.33 -30.78 -5.50
C SER A 167 38.68 -29.29 -5.39
N ARG A 168 39.94 -28.95 -5.10
CA ARG A 168 40.40 -27.55 -5.07
C ARG A 168 40.37 -26.91 -6.44
N VAL A 169 40.78 -27.64 -7.50
CA VAL A 169 40.74 -27.12 -8.87
C VAL A 169 39.30 -26.85 -9.29
N ILE A 170 38.38 -27.78 -9.04
CA ILE A 170 36.96 -27.63 -9.34
C ILE A 170 36.37 -26.43 -8.55
N ALA A 171 36.70 -26.31 -7.25
CA ALA A 171 36.28 -25.19 -6.43
C ALA A 171 36.70 -23.85 -7.02
N LYS A 172 37.98 -23.71 -7.34
CA LYS A 172 38.55 -22.45 -7.84
C LYS A 172 38.13 -22.12 -9.26
N ARG A 173 37.97 -23.11 -10.13
CA ARG A 173 37.64 -22.87 -11.56
C ARG A 173 36.14 -22.81 -11.85
N ILE A 174 35.30 -23.49 -11.08
CA ILE A 174 33.87 -23.61 -11.40
C ILE A 174 33.00 -22.93 -10.35
N VAL A 175 33.28 -23.16 -9.06
CA VAL A 175 32.37 -22.71 -7.99
C VAL A 175 32.63 -21.27 -7.59
N GLU A 176 33.88 -20.86 -7.49
CA GLU A 176 34.26 -19.50 -7.09
C GLU A 176 33.74 -18.45 -8.10
N PRO A 177 33.95 -18.59 -9.42
CA PRO A 177 33.42 -17.65 -10.40
C PRO A 177 31.89 -17.61 -10.47
N ILE A 178 31.21 -18.71 -10.14
CA ILE A 178 29.73 -18.72 -10.10
C ILE A 178 29.21 -17.96 -8.87
N ASN A 179 29.93 -18.04 -7.73
CA ASN A 179 29.52 -17.33 -6.51
C ASN A 179 29.86 -15.82 -6.58
N ASP A 180 30.89 -15.46 -7.32
CA ASP A 180 31.38 -14.08 -7.48
C ASP A 180 30.73 -13.38 -8.69
N LEU A 181 29.79 -14.04 -9.39
CA LEU A 181 29.02 -13.46 -10.49
C LEU A 181 28.21 -12.27 -9.97
N ASP A 182 28.61 -11.06 -10.33
CA ASP A 182 27.80 -9.87 -10.14
C ASP A 182 26.69 -9.85 -11.20
N LEU A 183 25.45 -10.00 -10.74
CA LEU A 183 24.27 -10.04 -11.61
C LEU A 183 23.85 -8.65 -12.08
N ASP A 184 24.38 -7.60 -11.46
CA ASP A 184 24.04 -6.20 -11.74
C ASP A 184 25.05 -5.54 -12.71
N ASP A 185 26.28 -6.07 -12.83
CA ASP A 185 27.26 -5.55 -13.77
C ASP A 185 27.12 -6.20 -15.15
N SER A 186 26.80 -5.37 -16.15
CA SER A 186 26.56 -5.80 -17.53
C SER A 186 27.85 -5.96 -18.38
N GLU A 187 29.01 -5.53 -17.86
CA GLU A 187 30.28 -5.51 -18.61
C GLU A 187 31.23 -6.67 -18.28
N GLU A 188 30.97 -7.48 -17.26
CA GLU A 188 31.80 -8.65 -17.00
C GLU A 188 31.58 -9.76 -18.04
N GLU A 189 32.67 -10.18 -18.69
CA GLU A 189 32.70 -11.36 -19.58
C GLU A 189 32.22 -12.59 -18.83
N GLU A 190 31.17 -13.25 -19.32
CA GLU A 190 30.62 -14.47 -18.72
C GLU A 190 31.71 -15.58 -18.72
N PRO A 191 32.10 -16.08 -17.52
CA PRO A 191 33.21 -17.06 -17.43
C PRO A 191 32.86 -18.43 -18.03
N TYR A 192 31.57 -18.70 -18.28
CA TYR A 192 31.10 -19.97 -18.86
C TYR A 192 29.95 -19.76 -19.84
N HIS A 193 30.16 -20.16 -21.07
CA HIS A 193 29.16 -20.07 -22.15
C HIS A 193 27.89 -20.87 -21.85
N GLU A 194 28.02 -21.96 -21.09
CA GLU A 194 26.92 -22.83 -20.70
C GLU A 194 25.99 -22.18 -19.67
N LEU A 195 26.46 -21.20 -18.90
CA LEU A 195 25.66 -20.47 -17.91
C LEU A 195 25.00 -19.21 -18.46
N ALA A 196 25.39 -18.73 -19.63
CA ALA A 196 24.86 -17.56 -20.31
C ALA A 196 23.31 -17.52 -20.36
N PRO A 197 22.60 -18.61 -20.73
CA PRO A 197 21.14 -18.59 -20.76
C PRO A 197 20.50 -18.41 -19.38
N LEU A 198 21.14 -18.94 -18.32
CA LEU A 198 20.66 -18.83 -16.94
C LEU A 198 20.86 -17.41 -16.40
N VAL A 199 22.07 -16.86 -16.59
CA VAL A 199 22.42 -15.50 -16.19
C VAL A 199 21.53 -14.48 -16.90
N THR A 200 21.34 -14.62 -18.22
CA THR A 200 20.42 -13.77 -18.99
C THR A 200 19.00 -13.82 -18.46
N LYS A 201 18.51 -15.01 -18.10
CA LYS A 201 17.15 -15.16 -17.55
C LYS A 201 17.01 -14.52 -16.17
N ILE A 202 18.02 -14.64 -15.29
CA ILE A 202 18.04 -14.00 -13.97
C ILE A 202 18.10 -12.47 -14.13
N ARG A 203 18.98 -11.95 -15.00
CA ARG A 203 19.04 -10.51 -15.31
C ARG A 203 17.70 -9.98 -15.83
N GLN A 204 17.04 -10.70 -16.74
CA GLN A 204 15.71 -10.32 -17.23
C GLN A 204 14.67 -10.30 -16.11
N GLN A 205 14.72 -11.25 -15.17
CA GLN A 205 13.82 -11.27 -14.03
C GLN A 205 14.10 -10.12 -13.07
N ASN A 206 15.37 -9.84 -12.74
CA ASN A 206 15.75 -8.71 -11.90
C ASN A 206 15.31 -7.39 -12.52
N HIS A 207 15.57 -7.16 -13.81
CA HIS A 207 15.08 -5.97 -14.51
C HIS A 207 13.55 -5.86 -14.52
N ARG A 208 12.84 -6.98 -14.61
CA ARG A 208 11.38 -6.97 -14.52
C ARG A 208 10.89 -6.59 -13.13
N ILE A 209 11.48 -7.17 -12.08
CA ILE A 209 11.18 -6.84 -10.68
C ILE A 209 11.49 -5.37 -10.41
N GLN A 210 12.66 -4.90 -10.84
CA GLN A 210 13.05 -3.50 -10.66
C GLN A 210 12.06 -2.54 -11.33
N ARG A 211 11.66 -2.80 -12.58
CA ARG A 211 10.64 -2.00 -13.28
C ARG A 211 9.29 -2.04 -12.56
N GLN A 212 8.88 -3.20 -12.05
CA GLN A 212 7.63 -3.30 -11.29
C GLN A 212 7.68 -2.51 -9.98
N LEU A 213 8.83 -2.52 -9.28
CA LEU A 213 9.04 -1.71 -8.08
C LEU A 213 9.01 -0.22 -8.41
N GLU A 214 9.74 0.22 -9.45
CA GLU A 214 9.74 1.62 -9.90
C GLU A 214 8.34 2.08 -10.33
N GLU A 215 7.57 1.22 -11.01
CA GLU A 215 6.19 1.50 -11.42
C GLU A 215 5.26 1.63 -10.19
N MET A 216 5.36 0.72 -9.22
CA MET A 216 4.60 0.80 -7.97
C MET A 216 4.97 2.04 -7.14
N GLU A 217 6.25 2.36 -7.00
CA GLU A 217 6.71 3.58 -6.31
C GLU A 217 6.21 4.84 -7.01
N ARG A 218 6.22 4.84 -8.35
CA ARG A 218 5.70 5.94 -9.15
C ARG A 218 4.19 6.10 -8.97
N GLU A 219 3.41 5.02 -9.07
CA GLU A 219 1.96 5.04 -8.84
C GLU A 219 1.63 5.54 -7.42
N GLN A 220 2.35 5.06 -6.42
CA GLN A 220 2.17 5.50 -5.03
C GLN A 220 2.50 6.99 -4.86
N LYS A 221 3.57 7.46 -5.50
CA LYS A 221 3.95 8.88 -5.47
C LYS A 221 2.91 9.75 -6.19
N GLU A 222 2.47 9.34 -7.39
CA GLU A 222 1.42 10.03 -8.15
C GLU A 222 0.12 10.11 -7.34
N PHE A 223 -0.31 9.02 -6.71
CA PHE A 223 -1.48 9.00 -5.83
C PHE A 223 -1.33 9.99 -4.67
N LYS A 224 -0.18 9.99 -3.99
CA LYS A 224 0.11 10.92 -2.89
C LYS A 224 0.15 12.38 -3.35
N GLU A 225 0.74 12.66 -4.51
CA GLU A 225 0.78 14.01 -5.08
C GLU A 225 -0.64 14.49 -5.46
N ILE A 226 -1.45 13.64 -6.09
CA ILE A 226 -2.84 13.97 -6.43
C ILE A 226 -3.63 14.28 -5.16
N THR A 227 -3.61 13.41 -4.17
CA THR A 227 -4.36 13.59 -2.92
C THR A 227 -3.90 14.80 -2.12
N ASN A 228 -2.59 15.10 -2.08
CA ASN A 228 -2.05 16.27 -1.38
C ASN A 228 -2.38 17.61 -2.06
N ASN A 229 -2.59 17.61 -3.40
CA ASN A 229 -3.00 18.81 -4.13
C ASN A 229 -4.51 19.02 -4.14
N MET A 230 -5.31 18.10 -3.61
CA MET A 230 -6.74 18.30 -3.40
C MET A 230 -6.96 19.28 -2.24
N GLY A 231 -7.92 20.18 -2.39
CA GLY A 231 -8.38 21.05 -1.30
C GLY A 231 -9.27 20.32 -0.30
N GLU A 232 -9.76 19.14 -0.68
CA GLU A 232 -10.58 18.29 0.15
C GLU A 232 -9.70 17.39 1.03
N GLY A 233 -10.10 17.18 2.29
CA GLY A 233 -9.47 16.23 3.19
C GLY A 233 -9.77 14.80 2.77
N PHE A 234 -8.75 13.97 2.67
CA PHE A 234 -8.86 12.55 2.38
C PHE A 234 -8.27 11.73 3.52
N LEU A 235 -9.02 10.72 4.00
CA LEU A 235 -8.60 9.74 4.99
C LEU A 235 -9.03 8.34 4.55
N LEU A 236 -8.13 7.38 4.67
CA LEU A 236 -8.40 5.96 4.53
C LEU A 236 -8.18 5.30 5.89
N LEU A 237 -9.20 4.64 6.41
CA LEU A 237 -9.20 3.99 7.71
C LEU A 237 -9.41 2.49 7.57
N ASP A 238 -8.77 1.71 8.44
CA ASP A 238 -9.07 0.29 8.59
C ASP A 238 -10.30 0.07 9.50
N LYS A 239 -10.69 -1.18 9.68
CA LYS A 239 -11.81 -1.56 10.56
C LYS A 239 -11.54 -1.29 12.05
N ASN A 240 -10.29 -1.11 12.46
CA ASN A 240 -9.90 -0.79 13.84
C ASN A 240 -9.77 0.72 14.07
N LEU A 241 -10.07 1.55 13.05
CA LEU A 241 -9.96 3.01 13.06
C LEU A 241 -8.50 3.52 12.97
N GLU A 242 -7.56 2.66 12.58
CA GLU A 242 -6.19 3.06 12.29
C GLU A 242 -6.15 3.80 10.95
N ILE A 243 -5.34 4.86 10.88
CA ILE A 243 -5.21 5.68 9.68
C ILE A 243 -4.22 5.01 8.72
N LEU A 244 -4.72 4.44 7.63
CA LEU A 244 -3.90 3.81 6.59
C LEU A 244 -3.28 4.84 5.64
N SER A 245 -4.01 5.91 5.34
CA SER A 245 -3.56 6.98 4.46
C SER A 245 -4.34 8.26 4.72
N PHE A 246 -3.70 9.40 4.51
CA PHE A 246 -4.31 10.72 4.63
C PHE A 246 -3.58 11.72 3.74
N ASN A 247 -4.22 12.86 3.48
CA ASN A 247 -3.59 14.02 2.85
C ASN A 247 -3.48 15.19 3.85
N LYS A 248 -2.70 16.19 3.47
CA LYS A 248 -2.46 17.39 4.31
C LYS A 248 -3.77 18.13 4.62
N ALA A 249 -4.66 18.26 3.64
CA ALA A 249 -5.94 18.94 3.82
C ALA A 249 -6.83 18.29 4.89
N ALA A 250 -6.78 16.96 5.06
CA ALA A 250 -7.56 16.28 6.09
C ALA A 250 -7.16 16.71 7.51
N ILE A 251 -5.87 16.86 7.76
CA ILE A 251 -5.33 17.30 9.05
C ILE A 251 -5.75 18.75 9.32
N GLU A 252 -5.58 19.63 8.32
CA GLU A 252 -5.90 21.05 8.43
C GLU A 252 -7.41 21.28 8.64
N LEU A 253 -8.28 20.62 7.85
CA LEU A 253 -9.73 20.78 7.92
C LEU A 253 -10.35 20.17 9.19
N LEU A 254 -9.75 19.11 9.74
CA LEU A 254 -10.21 18.51 11.00
C LEU A 254 -9.63 19.20 12.24
N GLY A 255 -8.76 20.20 12.07
CA GLY A 255 -8.25 21.04 13.14
C GLY A 255 -7.17 20.38 14.02
N TYR A 256 -6.43 19.42 13.46
CA TYR A 256 -5.31 18.80 14.17
C TYR A 256 -4.05 19.65 13.98
N GLY A 257 -3.39 19.98 15.11
CA GLY A 257 -2.30 20.98 15.10
C GLY A 257 -0.90 20.44 14.80
N ASP A 258 -0.72 19.11 14.74
CA ASP A 258 0.56 18.48 14.47
C ASP A 258 0.68 18.07 12.99
N GLU A 259 1.89 18.13 12.44
CA GLU A 259 2.15 17.73 11.05
C GLU A 259 2.08 16.21 10.83
N GLU A 260 2.24 15.42 11.89
CA GLU A 260 2.11 13.96 11.85
C GLU A 260 0.70 13.56 12.29
N ALA A 261 0.02 12.75 11.47
CA ALA A 261 -1.28 12.22 11.85
C ALA A 261 -1.15 11.25 13.03
N PRO A 262 -2.10 11.26 13.95
CA PRO A 262 -2.15 10.27 15.01
C PRO A 262 -2.49 8.88 14.46
N ASP A 263 -2.23 7.85 15.24
CA ASP A 263 -2.51 6.47 14.83
C ASP A 263 -4.02 6.19 14.67
N SER A 264 -4.86 6.92 15.41
CA SER A 264 -6.32 6.71 15.42
C SER A 264 -7.11 7.89 14.89
N ALA A 265 -8.11 7.61 14.05
CA ALA A 265 -9.01 8.62 13.49
C ALA A 265 -9.73 9.47 14.55
N PHE A 266 -10.06 8.92 15.73
CA PHE A 266 -10.75 9.67 16.78
C PHE A 266 -9.83 10.58 17.60
N GLU A 267 -8.52 10.51 17.38
CA GLU A 267 -7.60 11.51 17.90
C GLU A 267 -7.57 12.75 17.01
N LEU A 268 -7.77 12.59 15.69
CA LEU A 268 -7.89 13.71 14.75
C LEU A 268 -9.11 14.58 15.06
N ASN A 269 -10.27 13.95 15.24
CA ASN A 269 -11.50 14.68 15.55
C ASN A 269 -12.45 13.86 16.40
N ARG A 270 -12.86 14.42 17.56
CA ARG A 270 -13.72 13.76 18.55
C ARG A 270 -15.20 14.14 18.41
N SER A 271 -15.58 14.90 17.39
CA SER A 271 -16.96 15.35 17.21
C SER A 271 -17.90 14.17 17.00
N LYS A 272 -19.14 14.34 17.44
CA LYS A 272 -20.19 13.34 17.25
C LYS A 272 -20.46 13.08 15.76
N SER A 273 -20.45 14.14 14.95
CA SER A 273 -20.70 14.06 13.50
C SER A 273 -19.64 13.22 12.79
N PHE A 274 -18.36 13.41 13.12
CA PHE A 274 -17.25 12.64 12.55
C PHE A 274 -17.33 11.17 12.95
N ARG A 275 -17.56 10.90 14.24
CA ARG A 275 -17.70 9.53 14.76
C ARG A 275 -18.86 8.78 14.09
N MET A 276 -20.06 9.39 14.06
CA MET A 276 -21.23 8.76 13.46
C MET A 276 -21.02 8.43 11.97
N ALA A 277 -20.36 9.32 11.20
CA ALA A 277 -20.08 9.07 9.80
C ALA A 277 -19.21 7.82 9.61
N ILE A 278 -18.16 7.66 10.42
CA ILE A 278 -17.25 6.51 10.35
C ILE A 278 -17.96 5.22 10.82
N GLU A 279 -18.70 5.26 11.92
CA GLU A 279 -19.45 4.10 12.45
C GLU A 279 -20.49 3.59 11.43
N ASP A 280 -21.22 4.50 10.77
CA ASP A 280 -22.15 4.14 9.70
C ASP A 280 -21.42 3.52 8.50
N ALA A 281 -20.28 4.08 8.09
CA ALA A 281 -19.49 3.54 7.00
C ALA A 281 -18.96 2.13 7.31
N LEU A 282 -18.44 1.91 8.52
CA LEU A 282 -17.99 0.58 8.95
C LEU A 282 -19.14 -0.43 9.08
N SER A 283 -20.38 0.04 9.24
CA SER A 283 -21.58 -0.81 9.16
C SER A 283 -22.02 -1.13 7.73
N GLY A 284 -21.28 -0.67 6.71
CA GLY A 284 -21.58 -0.89 5.29
C GLY A 284 -22.50 0.15 4.64
N LYS A 285 -22.72 1.31 5.28
CA LYS A 285 -23.60 2.38 4.77
C LYS A 285 -22.78 3.60 4.38
N HIS A 286 -23.19 4.28 3.29
CA HIS A 286 -22.65 5.61 3.01
C HIS A 286 -23.26 6.61 3.99
N ALA A 287 -22.42 7.46 4.58
CA ALA A 287 -22.83 8.48 5.51
C ALA A 287 -22.34 9.87 5.05
N GLN A 288 -23.18 10.89 5.30
CA GLN A 288 -22.81 12.28 5.10
C GLN A 288 -23.30 13.10 6.28
N ASN A 289 -22.39 13.72 7.01
CA ASN A 289 -22.68 14.54 8.18
C ASN A 289 -22.03 15.91 8.05
N LEU A 290 -22.61 16.91 8.70
CA LEU A 290 -22.02 18.24 8.80
C LEU A 290 -21.27 18.40 10.12
N LEU A 291 -20.09 18.99 10.05
CA LEU A 291 -19.26 19.38 11.19
C LEU A 291 -19.12 20.90 11.20
N GLU A 292 -19.64 21.53 12.26
CA GLU A 292 -19.46 22.96 12.49
C GLU A 292 -18.35 23.17 13.53
N THR A 293 -17.33 23.93 13.17
CA THR A 293 -16.20 24.25 14.05
C THR A 293 -15.70 25.66 13.73
N GLU A 294 -15.54 26.49 14.76
CA GLU A 294 -14.97 27.85 14.65
C GLU A 294 -15.61 28.73 13.57
N GLY A 295 -16.94 28.60 13.36
CA GLY A 295 -17.67 29.36 12.36
C GLY A 295 -17.54 28.88 10.93
N LYS A 296 -16.83 27.77 10.70
CA LYS A 296 -16.76 27.05 9.43
C LYS A 296 -17.64 25.80 9.46
N CYS A 297 -18.04 25.36 8.28
CA CYS A 297 -18.89 24.19 8.11
C CYS A 297 -18.22 23.20 7.13
N TYR A 298 -17.98 21.98 7.59
CA TYR A 298 -17.38 20.92 6.80
C TYR A 298 -18.38 19.79 6.55
N SER A 299 -18.45 19.30 5.33
CA SER A 299 -19.17 18.08 4.98
C SER A 299 -18.25 16.88 5.11
N ILE A 300 -18.57 15.96 6.01
CA ILE A 300 -17.86 14.70 6.20
C ILE A 300 -18.64 13.62 5.47
N MET A 301 -18.04 13.06 4.42
CA MET A 301 -18.59 11.94 3.65
C MET A 301 -17.75 10.70 3.97
N ALA A 302 -18.39 9.66 4.52
CA ALA A 302 -17.73 8.39 4.80
C ALA A 302 -18.36 7.28 3.97
N SER A 303 -17.52 6.50 3.30
CA SER A 303 -17.93 5.41 2.43
C SER A 303 -17.20 4.12 2.82
N PRO A 304 -17.90 2.97 2.91
CA PRO A 304 -17.28 1.70 3.22
C PRO A 304 -16.32 1.25 2.13
N ALA A 305 -15.18 0.67 2.52
CA ALA A 305 -14.26 -0.03 1.64
C ALA A 305 -14.51 -1.54 1.77
N PHE A 306 -14.75 -2.21 0.63
CA PHE A 306 -15.07 -3.63 0.60
C PHE A 306 -13.91 -4.44 0.01
N GLU A 307 -13.68 -5.62 0.58
CA GLU A 307 -12.86 -6.69 0.00
C GLU A 307 -13.67 -8.00 0.08
N ALA A 308 -13.93 -8.65 -1.06
CA ALA A 308 -14.71 -9.89 -1.16
C ALA A 308 -16.06 -9.85 -0.38
N ASP A 309 -16.82 -8.74 -0.51
CA ASP A 309 -18.10 -8.45 0.16
C ASP A 309 -18.02 -8.20 1.69
N GLU A 310 -16.84 -8.17 2.28
CA GLU A 310 -16.64 -7.75 3.68
C GLU A 310 -16.14 -6.30 3.77
N VAL A 311 -16.63 -5.54 4.76
CA VAL A 311 -16.12 -4.20 5.04
C VAL A 311 -14.74 -4.33 5.71
N VAL A 312 -13.70 -3.86 5.03
CA VAL A 312 -12.31 -3.88 5.53
C VAL A 312 -11.87 -2.55 6.10
N GLY A 313 -12.64 -1.49 5.85
CA GLY A 313 -12.33 -0.14 6.32
C GLY A 313 -13.30 0.88 5.75
N CYS A 314 -12.94 2.15 5.79
CA CYS A 314 -13.71 3.21 5.15
C CYS A 314 -12.84 4.34 4.59
N VAL A 315 -13.36 5.00 3.55
CA VAL A 315 -12.82 6.24 3.00
C VAL A 315 -13.63 7.41 3.56
N VAL A 316 -12.95 8.41 4.11
CA VAL A 316 -13.56 9.63 4.60
C VAL A 316 -13.06 10.82 3.77
N ILE A 317 -14.00 11.60 3.24
CA ILE A 317 -13.74 12.85 2.52
C ILE A 317 -14.31 14.00 3.32
N VAL A 318 -13.50 15.03 3.55
CA VAL A 318 -13.86 16.25 4.28
C VAL A 318 -13.81 17.43 3.32
N VAL A 319 -14.93 18.11 3.16
CA VAL A 319 -15.07 19.25 2.22
C VAL A 319 -15.50 20.50 2.98
N ASP A 320 -14.82 21.63 2.76
CA ASP A 320 -15.30 22.92 3.25
C ASP A 320 -16.54 23.35 2.46
N VAL A 321 -17.66 23.38 3.12
CA VAL A 321 -18.95 23.79 2.56
C VAL A 321 -19.47 25.08 3.21
N THR A 322 -18.59 25.83 3.87
CA THR A 322 -18.94 27.02 4.64
C THR A 322 -19.74 28.02 3.81
N GLU A 323 -19.22 28.40 2.65
CA GLU A 323 -19.93 29.35 1.75
C GLU A 323 -21.27 28.81 1.23
N LYS A 324 -21.33 27.50 0.94
CA LYS A 324 -22.56 26.86 0.48
C LYS A 324 -23.60 26.84 1.57
N GLU A 325 -23.24 26.39 2.76
CA GLU A 325 -24.18 26.33 3.90
C GLU A 325 -24.62 27.72 4.35
N GLN A 326 -23.74 28.72 4.32
CA GLN A 326 -24.11 30.12 4.58
C GLN A 326 -25.14 30.63 3.56
N ARG A 327 -24.90 30.38 2.26
CA ARG A 327 -25.86 30.75 1.20
C ARG A 327 -27.20 30.03 1.35
N ASP A 328 -27.17 28.72 1.65
CA ASP A 328 -28.38 27.92 1.85
C ASP A 328 -29.16 28.36 3.09
N ARG A 329 -28.44 28.74 4.15
CA ARG A 329 -29.05 29.31 5.36
C ARG A 329 -29.70 30.64 5.10
N LEU A 330 -29.00 31.57 4.44
CA LEU A 330 -29.56 32.88 4.06
C LEU A 330 -30.77 32.71 3.17
N ARG A 331 -30.76 31.76 2.24
CA ARG A 331 -31.90 31.46 1.36
C ARG A 331 -33.09 30.92 2.13
N ARG A 332 -32.88 30.02 3.09
CA ARG A 332 -33.94 29.47 3.95
C ARG A 332 -34.53 30.55 4.85
N GLU A 333 -33.70 31.39 5.47
CA GLU A 333 -34.13 32.54 6.27
C GLU A 333 -34.92 33.53 5.45
N PHE A 334 -34.44 33.86 4.24
CA PHE A 334 -35.18 34.74 3.30
C PHE A 334 -36.56 34.19 2.96
N THR A 335 -36.66 32.90 2.55
CA THR A 335 -37.96 32.29 2.19
C THR A 335 -38.91 32.24 3.37
N SER A 336 -38.41 31.96 4.56
CA SER A 336 -39.21 31.98 5.82
C SER A 336 -39.73 33.38 6.13
N ASN A 337 -38.87 34.40 6.04
CA ASN A 337 -39.22 35.78 6.30
C ASN A 337 -40.23 36.32 5.28
N VAL A 338 -40.03 36.04 3.97
CA VAL A 338 -41.01 36.39 2.92
C VAL A 338 -42.38 35.80 3.25
N SER A 339 -42.44 34.50 3.60
CA SER A 339 -43.69 33.83 3.93
C SER A 339 -44.40 34.49 5.12
N HIS A 340 -43.60 34.85 6.14
CA HIS A 340 -44.16 35.50 7.32
C HIS A 340 -44.65 36.91 7.07
N GLU A 341 -43.88 37.75 6.34
CA GLU A 341 -44.19 39.13 6.04
C GLU A 341 -45.37 39.25 5.01
N LEU A 342 -45.60 38.25 4.18
CA LEU A 342 -46.78 38.18 3.29
C LEU A 342 -48.04 37.71 4.05
N LYS A 343 -47.89 36.78 4.99
CA LYS A 343 -49.03 36.20 5.74
C LYS A 343 -49.74 37.23 6.64
N THR A 344 -48.97 38.12 7.27
CA THR A 344 -49.51 39.11 8.21
C THR A 344 -50.49 40.05 7.55
N PRO A 345 -50.17 40.82 6.47
CA PRO A 345 -51.11 41.71 5.81
C PRO A 345 -52.28 40.94 5.19
N LEU A 346 -52.04 39.76 4.62
CA LEU A 346 -53.06 38.91 4.03
C LEU A 346 -54.11 38.49 5.09
N THR A 347 -53.63 38.10 6.28
CA THR A 347 -54.55 37.76 7.39
C THR A 347 -55.37 38.96 7.85
N THR A 348 -54.76 40.15 7.89
CA THR A 348 -55.46 41.39 8.21
C THR A 348 -56.53 41.71 7.17
N ILE A 349 -56.19 41.68 5.88
CA ILE A 349 -57.12 41.90 4.76
C ILE A 349 -58.27 40.90 4.82
N TYR A 350 -57.94 39.59 5.02
CA TYR A 350 -58.95 38.54 5.13
C TYR A 350 -59.89 38.79 6.30
N GLY A 351 -59.34 39.05 7.51
CA GLY A 351 -60.15 39.27 8.73
C GLY A 351 -61.04 40.52 8.62
N VAL A 352 -60.51 41.64 8.07
CA VAL A 352 -61.30 42.86 7.82
C VAL A 352 -62.40 42.59 6.81
N SER A 353 -62.09 41.90 5.72
CA SER A 353 -63.05 41.55 4.67
C SER A 353 -64.15 40.61 5.19
N ASP A 354 -63.80 39.65 6.05
CA ASP A 354 -64.74 38.72 6.68
C ASP A 354 -65.70 39.43 7.62
N MET A 355 -65.19 40.35 8.47
CA MET A 355 -66.05 41.18 9.33
C MET A 355 -66.99 42.07 8.51
N MET A 356 -66.57 42.56 7.36
CA MET A 356 -67.45 43.33 6.45
C MET A 356 -68.51 42.45 5.80
N ALA A 357 -68.17 41.24 5.39
CA ALA A 357 -69.08 40.27 4.77
C ALA A 357 -70.15 39.77 5.75
N GLU A 358 -69.81 39.55 7.01
CA GLU A 358 -70.72 39.12 8.07
C GLU A 358 -71.58 40.27 8.62
N GLY A 359 -71.42 41.50 8.11
CA GLY A 359 -72.18 42.64 8.54
C GLY A 359 -71.89 43.14 9.97
N ILE A 360 -70.74 42.77 10.51
CA ILE A 360 -70.31 43.15 11.87
C ILE A 360 -69.84 44.62 11.91
N VAL A 361 -69.38 45.12 10.73
CA VAL A 361 -68.85 46.49 10.60
C VAL A 361 -69.98 47.49 10.58
N LYS A 362 -69.95 48.49 11.45
CA LYS A 362 -70.99 49.60 11.41
C LYS A 362 -70.85 50.40 10.18
N PRO A 363 -71.99 50.96 9.60
CA PRO A 363 -71.98 51.75 8.37
C PRO A 363 -70.98 52.91 8.36
N ASN A 364 -70.75 53.55 9.53
CA ASN A 364 -69.80 54.67 9.64
C ASN A 364 -68.32 54.22 9.58
N ASP A 365 -68.03 52.97 9.84
CA ASP A 365 -66.66 52.43 9.92
C ASP A 365 -66.25 51.77 8.59
N VAL A 366 -67.18 51.49 7.64
CA VAL A 366 -66.92 50.83 6.37
C VAL A 366 -65.81 51.53 5.57
N LYS A 367 -65.77 52.84 5.61
CA LYS A 367 -64.76 53.63 4.91
C LYS A 367 -63.37 53.45 5.51
N SER A 368 -63.30 53.36 6.87
CA SER A 368 -62.02 53.09 7.60
C SER A 368 -61.51 51.69 7.32
N PHE A 369 -62.39 50.67 7.37
CA PHE A 369 -62.07 49.30 7.04
C PHE A 369 -61.63 49.13 5.58
N GLY A 370 -62.30 49.80 4.62
CA GLY A 370 -61.87 49.82 3.22
C GLY A 370 -60.50 50.50 3.04
N LYS A 371 -60.22 51.55 3.83
CA LYS A 371 -58.89 52.18 3.86
C LYS A 371 -57.83 51.22 4.35
N ASN A 372 -58.09 50.49 5.42
CA ASN A 372 -57.16 49.50 5.96
C ASN A 372 -56.84 48.39 4.91
N ILE A 373 -57.85 47.84 4.22
CA ILE A 373 -57.64 46.86 3.16
C ILE A 373 -56.76 47.44 2.07
N ARG A 374 -57.00 48.68 1.65
CA ARG A 374 -56.21 49.33 0.61
C ARG A 374 -54.74 49.53 1.02
N GLU A 375 -54.53 49.98 2.26
CA GLU A 375 -53.18 50.18 2.81
C GLU A 375 -52.42 48.87 2.92
N GLU A 376 -53.01 47.79 3.46
CA GLU A 376 -52.38 46.49 3.56
C GLU A 376 -52.14 45.86 2.16
N SER A 377 -53.04 46.05 1.21
CA SER A 377 -52.83 45.61 -0.19
C SER A 377 -51.69 46.36 -0.83
N GLY A 378 -51.60 47.70 -0.65
CA GLY A 378 -50.49 48.51 -1.13
C GLY A 378 -49.14 48.05 -0.57
N ARG A 379 -49.11 47.75 0.77
CA ARG A 379 -47.93 47.21 1.42
C ARG A 379 -47.52 45.87 0.83
N MET A 380 -48.45 44.95 0.53
CA MET A 380 -48.16 43.69 -0.12
C MET A 380 -47.59 43.86 -1.51
N ILE A 381 -48.14 44.78 -2.32
CA ILE A 381 -47.61 45.05 -3.66
C ILE A 381 -46.16 45.53 -3.56
N GLN A 382 -45.89 46.52 -2.72
CA GLN A 382 -44.53 47.02 -2.49
C GLN A 382 -43.57 45.92 -2.05
N LEU A 383 -43.98 45.05 -1.11
CA LEU A 383 -43.16 43.93 -0.67
C LEU A 383 -42.83 42.95 -1.81
N ILE A 384 -43.82 42.66 -2.68
CA ILE A 384 -43.61 41.80 -3.84
C ILE A 384 -42.65 42.45 -4.84
N ASP A 385 -42.77 43.74 -5.10
CA ASP A 385 -41.87 44.47 -5.98
C ASP A 385 -40.45 44.49 -5.43
N ASP A 386 -40.28 44.76 -4.13
CA ASP A 386 -38.99 44.72 -3.44
C ASP A 386 -38.33 43.31 -3.55
N ILE A 387 -39.11 42.22 -3.39
CA ILE A 387 -38.65 40.85 -3.53
C ILE A 387 -38.19 40.54 -4.94
N ILE A 388 -38.99 40.88 -5.96
CA ILE A 388 -38.66 40.67 -7.37
C ILE A 388 -37.36 41.39 -7.72
N GLN A 389 -37.21 42.61 -7.25
CA GLN A 389 -36.05 43.42 -7.50
C GLN A 389 -34.80 42.87 -6.82
N LEU A 390 -34.90 42.49 -5.55
CA LEU A 390 -33.78 41.83 -4.84
C LEU A 390 -33.39 40.55 -5.53
N SER A 391 -34.35 39.74 -6.02
CA SER A 391 -34.06 38.52 -6.80
C SER A 391 -33.28 38.84 -8.09
N ARG A 392 -33.62 39.87 -8.80
CA ARG A 392 -32.88 40.33 -10.00
C ARG A 392 -31.48 40.81 -9.68
N LEU A 393 -31.28 41.43 -8.52
CA LEU A 393 -29.98 41.88 -8.06
C LEU A 393 -29.08 40.70 -7.63
N ASP A 394 -29.66 39.60 -7.13
CA ASP A 394 -28.94 38.38 -6.73
C ASP A 394 -28.47 37.52 -7.91
N GLU A 395 -29.13 37.61 -9.07
CA GLU A 395 -28.87 36.75 -10.24
C GLU A 395 -27.58 37.07 -11.01
N ASN A 396 -26.72 37.98 -10.57
CA ASN A 396 -25.45 38.34 -11.22
C ASN A 396 -25.51 38.42 -12.78
N ALA A 397 -26.72 38.60 -13.36
CA ALA A 397 -26.88 38.78 -14.79
C ALA A 397 -26.23 40.12 -15.23
N PRO A 398 -25.59 40.24 -16.39
CA PRO A 398 -25.02 41.52 -16.81
C PRO A 398 -26.01 42.65 -16.65
N LEU A 399 -25.56 43.85 -16.25
CA LEU A 399 -26.40 45.05 -16.29
C LEU A 399 -26.59 45.38 -17.76
N ASP A 400 -27.82 45.18 -18.28
CA ASP A 400 -28.14 45.37 -19.70
C ASP A 400 -28.02 46.84 -20.16
N ASP A 401 -27.97 47.82 -19.19
CA ASP A 401 -27.97 49.25 -19.45
C ASP A 401 -26.94 50.01 -18.62
N GLU A 402 -25.64 49.74 -18.80
CA GLU A 402 -24.57 50.60 -18.24
C GLU A 402 -24.46 51.87 -19.09
N LEU A 403 -24.98 52.99 -18.57
CA LEU A 403 -24.97 54.31 -19.20
C LEU A 403 -24.21 55.32 -18.31
N PRO A 404 -23.73 56.42 -18.87
CA PRO A 404 -23.29 57.56 -18.05
C PRO A 404 -24.49 58.16 -17.33
N VAL A 405 -24.45 58.21 -16.01
CA VAL A 405 -25.51 58.75 -15.14
C VAL A 405 -24.94 59.87 -14.28
N ASP A 406 -25.54 61.04 -14.37
CA ASP A 406 -25.23 62.14 -13.46
C ASP A 406 -26.01 61.95 -12.15
N LEU A 407 -25.28 61.72 -11.04
CA LEU A 407 -25.90 61.49 -9.75
C LEU A 407 -26.52 62.75 -9.14
N PHE A 408 -26.02 63.95 -9.49
CA PHE A 408 -26.62 65.21 -9.03
C PHE A 408 -28.01 65.45 -9.69
N ASP A 409 -28.09 65.25 -11.01
CA ASP A 409 -29.35 65.35 -11.72
C ASP A 409 -30.36 64.29 -11.26
N THR A 410 -29.90 63.03 -11.06
CA THR A 410 -30.74 61.95 -10.51
C THR A 410 -31.26 62.30 -9.12
N ALA A 411 -30.41 62.87 -8.25
CA ALA A 411 -30.79 63.30 -6.91
C ALA A 411 -31.81 64.43 -6.94
N HIS A 412 -31.66 65.38 -7.91
CA HIS A 412 -32.63 66.47 -8.11
C HIS A 412 -34.02 65.92 -8.49
N ASP A 413 -34.06 64.97 -9.42
CA ASP A 413 -35.34 64.35 -9.86
C ASP A 413 -36.02 63.57 -8.72
N VAL A 414 -35.25 62.85 -7.90
CA VAL A 414 -35.77 62.14 -6.72
C VAL A 414 -36.32 63.09 -5.67
N ILE A 415 -35.60 64.18 -5.40
CA ILE A 415 -36.06 65.23 -4.46
C ILE A 415 -37.38 65.83 -4.93
N ASP A 416 -37.52 66.13 -6.21
CA ASP A 416 -38.76 66.72 -6.75
C ASP A 416 -39.94 65.75 -6.54
N ARG A 417 -39.78 64.47 -6.75
CA ARG A 417 -40.80 63.42 -6.48
C ARG A 417 -41.17 63.30 -5.01
N LEU A 418 -40.24 63.45 -4.12
CA LEU A 418 -40.44 63.27 -2.66
C LEU A 418 -40.82 64.57 -1.94
N ARG A 419 -40.77 65.69 -2.59
CA ARG A 419 -41.03 67.05 -2.04
C ARG A 419 -42.34 67.16 -1.28
N ASP A 420 -43.43 66.69 -1.89
CA ASP A 420 -44.76 66.76 -1.26
C ASP A 420 -44.88 65.84 -0.06
N HIS A 421 -44.33 64.66 -0.15
CA HIS A 421 -44.31 63.68 0.96
C HIS A 421 -43.45 64.19 2.17
N ALA A 422 -42.28 64.78 1.89
CA ALA A 422 -41.45 65.41 2.93
C ALA A 422 -42.19 66.61 3.58
N LYS A 423 -42.84 67.43 2.77
CA LYS A 423 -43.62 68.62 3.25
C LYS A 423 -44.79 68.24 4.14
N GLU A 424 -45.54 67.15 3.84
CA GLU A 424 -46.58 66.60 4.71
C GLU A 424 -46.08 66.21 6.10
N ARG A 425 -44.78 65.83 6.20
CA ARG A 425 -44.13 65.48 7.49
C ARG A 425 -43.30 66.61 8.09
N GLY A 426 -43.34 67.82 7.51
CA GLY A 426 -42.61 68.97 8.02
C GLY A 426 -41.06 68.86 7.82
N ILE A 427 -40.59 68.09 6.82
CA ILE A 427 -39.20 67.85 6.57
C ILE A 427 -38.72 68.67 5.39
N ASN A 428 -37.57 69.34 5.50
CA ASN A 428 -36.94 70.09 4.42
C ASN A 428 -35.91 69.25 3.71
N LEU A 429 -35.99 69.15 2.38
CA LEU A 429 -34.97 68.46 1.52
C LEU A 429 -34.02 69.49 0.92
N TYR A 430 -32.72 69.21 1.04
CA TYR A 430 -31.64 70.04 0.49
C TYR A 430 -30.77 69.20 -0.44
N LEU A 431 -30.35 69.76 -1.58
CA LEU A 431 -29.37 69.20 -2.49
C LEU A 431 -28.13 70.12 -2.49
N ASP A 432 -26.99 69.54 -2.29
CA ASP A 432 -25.70 70.24 -2.28
C ASP A 432 -24.65 69.49 -3.13
N GLY A 433 -23.61 70.16 -3.54
CA GLY A 433 -22.52 69.53 -4.32
C GLY A 433 -22.52 69.94 -5.78
N GLU A 434 -21.98 69.06 -6.63
CA GLU A 434 -21.74 69.30 -8.03
C GLU A 434 -22.11 68.08 -8.92
N SER A 435 -22.29 68.31 -10.22
CA SER A 435 -22.50 67.28 -11.22
C SER A 435 -21.36 66.30 -11.21
N SER A 436 -21.66 65.04 -11.02
CA SER A 436 -20.68 63.95 -11.06
C SER A 436 -21.28 62.70 -11.76
N VAL A 437 -20.59 62.27 -12.84
CA VAL A 437 -21.06 61.21 -13.72
C VAL A 437 -20.38 59.89 -13.39
N ILE A 438 -21.21 58.88 -13.14
CA ILE A 438 -20.75 57.50 -13.00
C ILE A 438 -21.23 56.63 -14.17
N THR A 439 -20.57 55.50 -14.43
CA THR A 439 -21.05 54.49 -15.36
C THR A 439 -21.86 53.45 -14.59
N GLY A 440 -23.16 53.37 -14.86
CA GLY A 440 -24.06 52.46 -14.14
C GLY A 440 -25.47 52.41 -14.74
N SER A 441 -26.38 51.72 -14.08
CA SER A 441 -27.80 51.68 -14.49
C SER A 441 -28.54 52.89 -13.94
N PRO A 442 -29.17 53.72 -14.80
CA PRO A 442 -29.98 54.86 -14.37
C PRO A 442 -31.08 54.45 -13.38
N ALA A 443 -31.73 53.30 -13.61
CA ALA A 443 -32.77 52.78 -12.73
C ALA A 443 -32.25 52.44 -11.35
N LEU A 444 -31.07 51.84 -11.24
CA LEU A 444 -30.45 51.52 -9.94
C LEU A 444 -29.97 52.77 -9.22
N CYS A 445 -29.43 53.78 -9.91
CA CYS A 445 -29.06 55.06 -9.33
C CYS A 445 -30.27 55.78 -8.73
N ASP A 446 -31.35 55.87 -9.48
CA ASP A 446 -32.62 56.42 -9.03
C ASP A 446 -33.13 55.74 -7.76
N GLU A 447 -33.12 54.43 -7.78
CA GLU A 447 -33.61 53.63 -6.67
C GLU A 447 -32.75 53.73 -5.40
N ILE A 448 -31.43 53.71 -5.55
CA ILE A 448 -30.52 53.94 -4.42
C ILE A 448 -30.86 55.24 -3.72
N ILE A 449 -30.95 56.33 -4.50
CA ILE A 449 -31.23 57.67 -3.96
C ILE A 449 -32.63 57.73 -3.37
N TYR A 450 -33.62 57.18 -4.07
CA TYR A 450 -35.01 57.16 -3.61
C TYR A 450 -35.13 56.41 -2.25
N ASN A 451 -34.60 55.18 -2.14
CA ASN A 451 -34.68 54.38 -0.91
C ASN A 451 -33.98 55.06 0.28
N LEU A 452 -32.83 55.71 0.03
CA LEU A 452 -32.13 56.44 1.09
C LEU A 452 -32.91 57.67 1.55
N CYS A 453 -33.42 58.47 0.61
CA CYS A 453 -34.21 59.65 0.91
C CYS A 453 -35.55 59.30 1.59
N GLU A 454 -36.24 58.27 1.12
CA GLU A 454 -37.46 57.78 1.75
C GLU A 454 -37.22 57.31 3.19
N ASN A 455 -36.15 56.55 3.42
CA ASN A 455 -35.78 56.14 4.77
C ASN A 455 -35.46 57.37 5.65
N ALA A 456 -34.71 58.34 5.16
CA ALA A 456 -34.37 59.58 5.84
C ALA A 456 -35.62 60.38 6.22
N ILE A 457 -36.63 60.43 5.33
CA ILE A 457 -37.92 61.09 5.60
C ILE A 457 -38.73 60.30 6.64
N LYS A 458 -38.72 58.98 6.56
CA LYS A 458 -39.55 58.07 7.32
C LYS A 458 -39.12 57.95 8.78
N TYR A 459 -37.82 57.89 9.02
CA TYR A 459 -37.21 57.73 10.34
C TYR A 459 -36.76 59.08 10.96
N ASN A 460 -37.24 60.19 10.40
CA ASN A 460 -36.91 61.52 10.91
C ASN A 460 -37.92 62.01 11.97
N LYS A 461 -37.55 63.08 12.65
CA LYS A 461 -38.38 63.80 13.59
C LYS A 461 -39.15 64.94 12.85
N GLU A 462 -40.14 65.53 13.48
CA GLU A 462 -40.79 66.71 12.90
C GLU A 462 -39.86 67.95 12.91
N ASN A 463 -39.93 68.79 11.84
CA ASN A 463 -39.16 70.02 11.67
C ASN A 463 -37.64 69.85 11.55
N VAL A 464 -37.20 68.85 10.85
CA VAL A 464 -35.80 68.46 10.61
C VAL A 464 -35.51 68.54 9.12
N SER A 465 -34.24 68.21 8.74
CA SER A 465 -33.79 68.26 7.34
C SER A 465 -33.19 66.92 6.91
N VAL A 466 -33.27 66.68 5.61
CA VAL A 466 -32.51 65.67 4.89
C VAL A 466 -31.68 66.39 3.84
N THR A 467 -30.37 66.15 3.88
CA THR A 467 -29.44 66.74 2.92
C THR A 467 -28.81 65.64 2.07
N ILE A 468 -28.94 65.80 0.75
CA ILE A 468 -28.28 64.96 -0.25
C ILE A 468 -27.08 65.74 -0.77
N THR A 469 -25.88 65.14 -0.72
CA THR A 469 -24.65 65.77 -1.20
C THR A 469 -23.94 64.87 -2.20
N VAL A 470 -23.54 65.45 -3.35
CA VAL A 470 -22.80 64.75 -4.39
C VAL A 470 -21.43 65.44 -4.56
N HIS A 471 -20.36 64.68 -4.38
CA HIS A 471 -18.99 65.15 -4.54
C HIS A 471 -18.26 64.39 -5.65
N ASP A 472 -17.62 65.14 -6.57
CA ASP A 472 -16.69 64.55 -7.53
C ASP A 472 -15.27 64.52 -6.91
N LEU A 473 -14.85 63.33 -6.49
CA LEU A 473 -13.53 63.10 -5.87
C LEU A 473 -12.52 62.62 -6.91
N ARG A 474 -11.23 62.73 -6.62
CA ARG A 474 -10.17 62.22 -7.51
C ARG A 474 -10.28 60.72 -7.76
N GLU A 475 -10.78 59.96 -6.78
CA GLU A 475 -10.88 58.50 -6.80
C GLU A 475 -12.24 57.99 -7.27
N GLY A 476 -13.22 58.88 -7.45
CA GLY A 476 -14.58 58.54 -7.86
C GLY A 476 -15.62 59.52 -7.38
N THR A 477 -16.88 59.09 -7.36
CA THR A 477 -18.01 59.91 -6.92
C THR A 477 -18.47 59.48 -5.54
N GLU A 478 -18.69 60.41 -4.65
CA GLU A 478 -19.27 60.18 -3.31
C GLU A 478 -20.70 60.80 -3.26
N LEU A 479 -21.65 59.96 -2.90
CA LEU A 479 -23.03 60.34 -2.63
C LEU A 479 -23.31 60.17 -1.15
N ILE A 480 -23.79 61.25 -0.51
CA ILE A 480 -24.10 61.26 0.93
C ILE A 480 -25.58 61.60 1.08
N VAL A 481 -26.32 60.86 1.89
CA VAL A 481 -27.65 61.19 2.36
C VAL A 481 -27.60 61.28 3.88
N GLU A 482 -27.85 62.48 4.40
CA GLU A 482 -27.75 62.79 5.84
C GLU A 482 -29.08 63.28 6.36
N ASP A 483 -29.58 62.69 7.46
CA ASP A 483 -30.77 63.10 8.20
C ASP A 483 -30.40 63.46 9.63
N THR A 484 -31.26 64.27 10.28
CA THR A 484 -31.14 64.63 11.69
C THR A 484 -32.21 63.92 12.54
N GLY A 485 -32.55 62.69 12.15
CA GLY A 485 -33.60 61.88 12.76
C GLY A 485 -33.27 61.17 14.05
N ILE A 486 -33.87 59.99 14.20
CA ILE A 486 -33.70 59.16 15.43
C ILE A 486 -32.32 58.48 15.52
N GLY A 487 -31.60 58.38 14.41
CA GLY A 487 -30.34 57.66 14.36
C GLY A 487 -30.46 56.16 14.55
N ILE A 488 -29.31 55.46 14.47
CA ILE A 488 -29.20 54.01 14.56
C ILE A 488 -28.28 53.66 15.75
N PRO A 489 -28.71 52.85 16.72
CA PRO A 489 -27.83 52.37 17.76
C PRO A 489 -26.61 51.63 17.21
N TYR A 490 -25.46 51.77 17.90
CA TYR A 490 -24.17 51.24 17.45
C TYR A 490 -24.21 49.75 17.08
N GLU A 491 -24.90 48.96 17.90
CA GLU A 491 -25.01 47.48 17.75
C GLU A 491 -25.74 47.06 16.48
N TYR A 492 -26.58 47.92 15.88
CA TYR A 492 -27.38 47.61 14.69
C TYR A 492 -26.81 48.23 13.40
N ARG A 493 -25.77 49.06 13.42
CA ARG A 493 -25.23 49.72 12.22
C ARG A 493 -24.84 48.77 11.11
N ASN A 494 -24.21 47.60 11.43
CA ASN A 494 -23.88 46.60 10.44
C ASN A 494 -25.07 45.77 9.99
N ARG A 495 -26.12 45.68 10.84
CA ARG A 495 -27.28 44.83 10.63
C ARG A 495 -28.40 45.51 9.84
N VAL A 496 -28.42 46.83 9.76
CA VAL A 496 -29.47 47.56 8.99
C VAL A 496 -29.52 47.23 7.51
N PHE A 497 -28.45 46.62 6.96
CA PHE A 497 -28.36 46.14 5.59
C PHE A 497 -28.79 44.65 5.44
N GLU A 498 -29.11 43.97 6.56
CA GLU A 498 -29.66 42.61 6.50
C GLU A 498 -31.12 42.65 5.98
N ARG A 499 -31.51 41.61 5.24
CA ARG A 499 -32.86 41.50 4.67
C ARG A 499 -33.89 41.36 5.78
N PHE A 500 -35.00 42.10 5.70
CA PHE A 500 -36.08 42.15 6.72
C PHE A 500 -35.64 42.64 8.10
N PHE A 501 -34.44 43.19 8.22
CA PHE A 501 -34.00 43.73 9.51
C PHE A 501 -34.69 45.05 9.85
N ARG A 502 -35.12 45.20 11.09
CA ARG A 502 -35.69 46.41 11.65
C ARG A 502 -35.23 46.53 13.10
N VAL A 503 -34.83 47.75 13.53
CA VAL A 503 -34.30 48.01 14.88
C VAL A 503 -35.38 47.72 15.95
N ASP A 504 -36.62 48.03 15.67
CA ASP A 504 -37.75 47.83 16.58
C ASP A 504 -38.91 47.06 15.94
N LYS A 505 -39.12 45.82 16.34
CA LYS A 505 -40.29 45.01 15.92
C LYS A 505 -41.58 45.37 16.70
N SER A 506 -41.48 46.01 17.85
CA SER A 506 -42.63 46.35 18.72
C SER A 506 -43.32 47.65 18.31
N HIS A 507 -42.61 48.58 17.66
CA HIS A 507 -43.17 49.82 17.10
C HIS A 507 -43.53 49.72 15.62
N SER A 508 -43.59 48.51 15.06
CA SER A 508 -43.86 48.26 13.64
C SER A 508 -45.19 48.74 13.11
N GLN A 509 -46.13 49.10 13.99
CA GLN A 509 -47.42 49.68 13.60
C GLN A 509 -47.38 51.21 13.36
N VAL A 510 -46.30 51.88 13.76
CA VAL A 510 -46.20 53.37 13.62
C VAL A 510 -45.33 53.78 12.43
N VAL A 511 -44.33 52.95 12.06
CA VAL A 511 -43.46 53.28 10.92
C VAL A 511 -43.53 52.14 9.88
N ASP A 512 -44.14 52.45 8.74
CA ASP A 512 -44.38 51.53 7.65
C ASP A 512 -43.06 51.18 6.90
N GLY A 513 -42.74 49.89 6.65
CA GLY A 513 -41.56 49.49 5.91
C GLY A 513 -41.37 47.98 5.81
N THR A 514 -40.89 47.52 4.63
CA THR A 514 -40.63 46.11 4.33
C THR A 514 -39.35 45.56 4.96
N GLY A 515 -38.44 46.44 5.38
CA GLY A 515 -37.09 46.04 5.82
C GLY A 515 -36.16 45.54 4.68
N LEU A 516 -36.58 45.74 3.43
CA LEU A 516 -35.78 45.35 2.26
C LEU A 516 -35.04 46.54 1.61
N GLY A 517 -35.49 47.78 1.77
CA GLY A 517 -34.94 48.95 1.07
C GLY A 517 -33.44 49.14 1.22
N LEU A 518 -32.88 49.08 2.46
CA LEU A 518 -31.43 49.23 2.66
C LEU A 518 -30.65 48.00 2.14
N SER A 519 -31.23 46.81 2.15
CA SER A 519 -30.59 45.61 1.53
C SER A 519 -30.58 45.74 0.00
N ILE A 520 -31.62 46.29 -0.62
CA ILE A 520 -31.66 46.62 -2.04
C ILE A 520 -30.56 47.63 -2.38
N VAL A 521 -30.45 48.72 -1.62
CA VAL A 521 -29.38 49.73 -1.80
C VAL A 521 -27.98 49.06 -1.74
N LYS A 522 -27.72 48.26 -0.73
CA LYS A 522 -26.42 47.58 -0.60
C LYS A 522 -26.09 46.68 -1.81
N HIS A 523 -27.08 45.89 -2.28
CA HIS A 523 -26.87 45.00 -3.42
C HIS A 523 -26.72 45.80 -4.73
N ALA A 524 -27.51 46.88 -4.92
CA ALA A 524 -27.42 47.75 -6.08
C ALA A 524 -26.07 48.48 -6.16
N VAL A 525 -25.60 49.05 -5.03
CA VAL A 525 -24.29 49.70 -4.92
C VAL A 525 -23.15 48.71 -5.22
N ALA A 526 -23.17 47.53 -4.59
CA ALA A 526 -22.16 46.50 -4.80
C ALA A 526 -22.13 46.02 -6.26
N ARG A 527 -23.31 45.91 -6.91
CA ARG A 527 -23.42 45.51 -8.30
C ARG A 527 -22.83 46.52 -9.28
N MET A 528 -22.85 47.82 -8.93
CA MET A 528 -22.20 48.88 -9.69
C MET A 528 -20.71 49.09 -9.28
N GLY A 529 -20.16 48.22 -8.42
CA GLY A 529 -18.77 48.26 -7.98
C GLY A 529 -18.49 49.32 -6.91
N GLY A 530 -19.54 49.87 -6.28
CA GLY A 530 -19.42 50.84 -5.19
C GLY A 530 -19.38 50.22 -3.81
N THR A 531 -19.16 51.06 -2.80
CA THR A 531 -19.22 50.71 -1.37
C THR A 531 -20.24 51.61 -0.66
N ILE A 532 -20.87 51.09 0.40
CA ILE A 532 -21.77 51.85 1.28
C ILE A 532 -21.34 51.73 2.72
N GLU A 533 -21.32 52.86 3.41
CA GLU A 533 -21.02 53.00 4.82
C GLU A 533 -22.13 53.73 5.56
N VAL A 534 -22.33 53.44 6.84
CA VAL A 534 -23.27 54.15 7.71
C VAL A 534 -22.52 54.78 8.89
N ASP A 535 -22.69 56.08 9.04
CA ASP A 535 -22.28 56.81 10.26
C ASP A 535 -23.55 57.37 10.91
N SER A 536 -23.84 56.95 12.13
CA SER A 536 -25.11 57.30 12.80
C SER A 536 -24.89 57.32 14.31
N VAL A 537 -25.55 58.30 14.93
CA VAL A 537 -25.59 58.41 16.41
C VAL A 537 -27.06 58.43 16.82
N GLU A 538 -27.40 57.53 17.73
CA GLU A 538 -28.75 57.46 18.27
C GLU A 538 -29.19 58.82 18.83
N GLY A 539 -30.33 59.30 18.43
CA GLY A 539 -30.89 60.63 18.80
C GLY A 539 -30.35 61.82 18.02
N ALA A 540 -29.29 61.68 17.21
CA ALA A 540 -28.63 62.77 16.47
C ALA A 540 -28.84 62.70 14.93
N GLY A 541 -29.11 61.50 14.39
CA GLY A 541 -29.39 61.32 12.96
C GLY A 541 -28.50 60.26 12.33
N THR A 542 -28.66 60.08 10.99
CA THR A 542 -27.93 59.07 10.21
C THR A 542 -27.32 59.69 8.94
N LYS A 543 -26.10 59.32 8.63
CA LYS A 543 -25.39 59.66 7.43
C LYS A 543 -25.03 58.40 6.66
N MET A 544 -25.62 58.20 5.49
CA MET A 544 -25.32 57.11 4.57
C MET A 544 -24.34 57.63 3.51
N ILE A 545 -23.20 56.95 3.34
CA ILE A 545 -22.10 57.36 2.47
C ILE A 545 -21.90 56.28 1.42
N ILE A 546 -22.08 56.60 0.15
CA ILE A 546 -21.83 55.70 -0.97
C ILE A 546 -20.67 56.23 -1.80
N ARG A 547 -19.74 55.34 -2.13
CA ARG A 547 -18.62 55.67 -3.01
C ARG A 547 -18.59 54.78 -4.24
N PHE A 548 -18.57 55.39 -5.40
CA PHE A 548 -18.38 54.72 -6.68
C PHE A 548 -16.98 55.02 -7.19
N PRO A 549 -16.16 54.01 -7.51
CA PRO A 549 -14.83 54.22 -8.04
C PRO A 549 -14.90 54.79 -9.45
N ARG A 550 -13.92 55.63 -9.81
CA ARG A 550 -13.79 56.16 -11.18
C ARG A 550 -13.37 55.00 -12.09
N LYS A 551 -14.24 54.59 -13.06
CA LYS A 551 -13.92 53.55 -14.04
C LYS A 551 -13.04 54.10 -15.16
#